data_6c43cf31ed14bd840f943fa98b656338
#
_entry.id   6c43cf31ed14bd840f943fa98b656338
#
_cell.length_a   1.000
_cell.length_b   1.000
_cell.length_c   1.000
_cell.angle_alpha   90.00
_cell.angle_beta   90.00
_cell.angle_gamma   90.00
#
_symmetry.space_group_name_H-M   'P 1'
#
loop_
_entity.id
_entity.type
_entity.pdbx_description
1 polymer ?
#
loop_
_entity_poly.entity_id
_entity_poly.type
_entity_poly.pdbx_seq_one_letter_code
_entity_poly.pdbx_strand_id
1 'polypeptide(L)'
;AVRERVAAAALAGGCHYVDPGGYTPLFPILSSRRPEIRAKRLTFLLTLGILPGLSELFPVYVARTCFDRVEGFEYACVGRDRWTFPSAWDIAWGVGNIGNGEAPVYYEQGVRRQAGLLASGRRMDLPAPVGRHTVFRLMRDDLQRFVEESGISEAHVYGNNWGRWVTLATVLVRLAGWYGTERRLAQSARLIMRAAELDMRGRKTGFMLHLRMRGTLRGQPRSVVRTLFLEDTYRATGLCAAIGARLAAEGMEPDVFRAAQMPDPQAFMRHFLAQGYVITGGALPGEWGRL
;
A
#
# COMPACT_ATOMS: atom_id res chain seq x y z
N ALA A 1 -1.43 18.58 -10.52
CA ALA A 1 -0.86 19.89 -10.91
C ALA A 1 0.63 20.06 -10.55
N VAL A 2 1.07 20.02 -9.29
CA VAL A 2 2.52 20.19 -8.96
C VAL A 2 3.32 18.95 -9.38
N ARG A 3 2.86 17.76 -9.00
CA ARG A 3 3.54 16.48 -9.33
C ARG A 3 3.67 16.25 -10.84
N GLU A 4 2.64 16.59 -11.60
CA GLU A 4 2.65 16.54 -13.07
C GLU A 4 3.74 17.43 -13.67
N ARG A 5 3.88 18.67 -13.16
CA ARG A 5 4.94 19.61 -13.61
C ARG A 5 6.34 19.11 -13.29
N VAL A 6 6.52 18.53 -12.09
CA VAL A 6 7.81 17.94 -11.68
C VAL A 6 8.16 16.74 -12.55
N ALA A 7 7.21 15.84 -12.78
CA ALA A 7 7.43 14.68 -13.65
C ALA A 7 7.70 15.08 -15.10
N ALA A 8 7.00 16.10 -15.62
CA ALA A 8 7.25 16.66 -16.95
C ALA A 8 8.65 17.30 -17.06
N ALA A 9 9.08 18.02 -16.03
CA ALA A 9 10.41 18.62 -15.97
C ALA A 9 11.52 17.54 -15.91
N ALA A 10 11.31 16.47 -15.13
CA ALA A 10 12.22 15.33 -15.09
C ALA A 10 12.37 14.68 -16.47
N LEU A 11 11.25 14.47 -17.17
CA LEU A 11 11.26 13.89 -18.52
C LEU A 11 11.96 14.82 -19.52
N ALA A 12 11.69 16.12 -19.47
CA ALA A 12 12.36 17.10 -20.34
C ALA A 12 13.87 17.14 -20.08
N GLY A 13 14.28 17.12 -18.80
CA GLY A 13 15.67 17.14 -18.36
C GLY A 13 16.42 15.80 -18.48
N GLY A 14 15.77 14.73 -18.97
CA GLY A 14 16.43 13.42 -19.10
C GLY A 14 16.75 12.77 -17.75
N CYS A 15 15.92 13.00 -16.72
CA CYS A 15 16.13 12.44 -15.39
C CYS A 15 15.13 11.33 -15.08
N HIS A 16 15.57 10.29 -14.35
CA HIS A 16 14.66 9.34 -13.73
C HIS A 16 13.73 10.07 -12.73
N TYR A 17 12.57 9.50 -12.48
CA TYR A 17 11.60 10.10 -11.56
C TYR A 17 11.09 9.05 -10.56
N VAL A 18 11.09 9.40 -9.27
CA VAL A 18 10.53 8.57 -8.21
C VAL A 18 9.57 9.39 -7.36
N ASP A 19 8.34 8.90 -7.22
CA ASP A 19 7.29 9.54 -6.40
C ASP A 19 6.76 8.58 -5.35
N PRO A 20 6.94 8.86 -4.06
CA PRO A 20 6.38 8.05 -2.97
C PRO A 20 4.88 8.30 -2.76
N GLY A 21 4.30 9.29 -3.41
CA GLY A 21 2.92 9.72 -3.17
C GLY A 21 1.87 8.89 -3.88
N GLY A 22 0.65 8.95 -3.35
CA GLY A 22 -0.51 8.19 -3.83
C GLY A 22 -1.37 8.90 -4.88
N TYR A 23 -0.82 9.88 -5.62
CA TYR A 23 -1.59 10.61 -6.62
C TYR A 23 -1.85 9.76 -7.87
N THR A 24 -2.96 9.04 -7.87
CA THR A 24 -3.35 8.08 -8.92
C THR A 24 -3.47 8.67 -10.33
N PRO A 25 -3.89 9.93 -10.55
CA PRO A 25 -3.99 10.52 -11.90
C PRO A 25 -2.65 10.64 -12.63
N LEU A 26 -1.52 10.63 -11.92
CA LEU A 26 -0.20 10.76 -12.55
C LEU A 26 0.16 9.55 -13.43
N PHE A 27 -0.30 8.35 -13.05
CA PHE A 27 0.05 7.13 -13.79
C PHE A 27 -0.49 7.10 -15.23
N PRO A 28 -1.78 7.35 -15.51
CA PRO A 28 -2.27 7.39 -16.89
C PRO A 28 -1.61 8.50 -17.73
N ILE A 29 -1.33 9.67 -17.11
CA ILE A 29 -0.66 10.78 -17.79
C ILE A 29 0.76 10.37 -18.23
N LEU A 30 1.54 9.73 -17.36
CA LEU A 30 2.89 9.28 -17.71
C LEU A 30 2.87 8.02 -18.59
N SER A 31 1.88 7.17 -18.44
CA SER A 31 1.71 5.98 -19.29
C SER A 31 1.47 6.36 -20.76
N SER A 32 0.79 7.47 -21.05
CA SER A 32 0.64 7.98 -22.42
C SER A 32 1.97 8.46 -23.03
N ARG A 33 2.97 8.74 -22.17
CA ARG A 33 4.32 9.18 -22.58
C ARG A 33 5.36 8.07 -22.54
N ARG A 34 4.97 6.81 -22.36
CA ARG A 34 5.90 5.67 -22.37
C ARG A 34 6.87 5.62 -23.54
N PRO A 35 6.43 5.86 -24.80
CA PRO A 35 7.36 5.85 -25.93
C PRO A 35 8.52 6.85 -25.76
N GLU A 36 8.23 8.06 -25.27
CA GLU A 36 9.25 9.09 -25.01
C GLU A 36 10.16 8.71 -23.85
N ILE A 37 9.58 8.19 -22.74
CA ILE A 37 10.31 7.75 -21.55
C ILE A 37 11.29 6.63 -21.93
N ARG A 38 10.83 5.64 -22.69
CA ARG A 38 11.67 4.52 -23.18
C ARG A 38 12.76 4.99 -24.14
N ALA A 39 12.42 5.89 -25.08
CA ALA A 39 13.38 6.43 -26.04
C ALA A 39 14.53 7.18 -25.33
N LYS A 40 14.25 7.87 -24.25
CA LYS A 40 15.24 8.54 -23.39
C LYS A 40 15.92 7.60 -22.37
N ARG A 41 15.58 6.31 -22.36
CA ARG A 41 16.09 5.30 -21.43
C ARG A 41 15.85 5.68 -19.95
N LEU A 42 14.69 6.26 -19.63
CA LEU A 42 14.33 6.70 -18.30
C LEU A 42 13.41 5.71 -17.62
N THR A 43 13.50 5.65 -16.29
CA THR A 43 12.62 4.87 -15.43
C THR A 43 11.84 5.81 -14.52
N PHE A 44 10.52 5.70 -14.53
CA PHE A 44 9.61 6.48 -13.71
C PHE A 44 8.89 5.55 -12.74
N LEU A 45 9.16 5.70 -11.44
CA LEU A 45 8.60 4.88 -10.37
C LEU A 45 7.59 5.70 -9.58
N LEU A 46 6.34 5.28 -9.62
CA LEU A 46 5.23 5.94 -8.95
C LEU A 46 4.74 5.12 -7.76
N THR A 47 4.12 5.78 -6.81
CA THR A 47 3.54 5.15 -5.62
C THR A 47 4.58 4.38 -4.77
N LEU A 48 5.84 4.80 -4.76
CA LEU A 48 6.93 4.08 -4.10
C LEU A 48 7.20 4.61 -2.68
N GLY A 49 6.13 4.66 -1.86
CA GLY A 49 6.19 4.93 -0.42
C GLY A 49 5.95 3.67 0.41
N ILE A 50 5.18 3.82 1.50
CA ILE A 50 4.71 2.67 2.30
C ILE A 50 3.28 2.30 1.94
N LEU A 51 2.37 3.24 1.97
CA LEU A 51 0.95 3.08 1.64
C LEU A 51 0.48 4.32 0.85
N PRO A 52 0.60 4.27 -0.47
CA PRO A 52 0.99 3.17 -1.37
C PRO A 52 2.50 2.93 -1.44
N GLY A 53 2.85 1.74 -1.91
CA GLY A 53 4.21 1.37 -2.27
C GLY A 53 4.63 0.02 -1.70
N LEU A 54 5.28 0.02 -0.55
CA LEU A 54 5.71 -1.22 0.11
C LEU A 54 4.52 -2.13 0.43
N SER A 55 3.35 -1.55 0.75
CA SER A 55 2.11 -2.28 0.99
C SER A 55 1.63 -3.08 -0.21
N GLU A 56 1.86 -2.61 -1.42
CA GLU A 56 1.51 -3.32 -2.65
C GLU A 56 2.64 -4.23 -3.14
N LEU A 57 3.88 -3.81 -2.97
CA LEU A 57 5.06 -4.58 -3.37
C LEU A 57 5.28 -5.81 -2.50
N PHE A 58 4.97 -5.74 -1.20
CA PHE A 58 5.20 -6.83 -0.26
C PHE A 58 4.43 -8.12 -0.59
N PRO A 59 3.11 -8.10 -0.88
CA PRO A 59 2.40 -9.29 -1.35
C PRO A 59 2.95 -9.85 -2.66
N VAL A 60 3.34 -9.01 -3.61
CA VAL A 60 3.95 -9.44 -4.87
C VAL A 60 5.30 -10.12 -4.63
N TYR A 61 6.12 -9.56 -3.74
CA TYR A 61 7.38 -10.16 -3.34
C TYR A 61 7.18 -11.55 -2.71
N VAL A 62 6.25 -11.68 -1.76
CA VAL A 62 5.97 -12.97 -1.10
C VAL A 62 5.41 -13.97 -2.10
N ALA A 63 4.52 -13.56 -3.01
CA ALA A 63 4.01 -14.42 -4.07
C ALA A 63 5.15 -14.99 -4.93
N ARG A 64 6.03 -14.12 -5.44
CA ARG A 64 7.14 -14.52 -6.34
C ARG A 64 8.25 -15.32 -5.66
N THR A 65 8.37 -15.22 -4.33
CA THR A 65 9.43 -15.94 -3.57
C THR A 65 8.97 -17.23 -2.93
N CYS A 66 7.68 -17.36 -2.67
CA CYS A 66 7.16 -18.48 -1.87
C CYS A 66 6.25 -19.43 -2.67
N PHE A 67 5.81 -19.08 -3.88
CA PHE A 67 4.82 -19.84 -4.62
C PHE A 67 5.12 -19.87 -6.12
N ASP A 68 4.72 -20.94 -6.79
CA ASP A 68 4.60 -20.99 -8.25
C ASP A 68 3.23 -20.42 -8.68
N ARG A 69 2.20 -20.66 -7.85
CA ARG A 69 0.85 -20.15 -8.06
C ARG A 69 0.23 -19.77 -6.72
N VAL A 70 -0.31 -18.56 -6.63
CA VAL A 70 -1.08 -18.09 -5.49
C VAL A 70 -2.56 -18.36 -5.74
N GLU A 71 -3.24 -18.90 -4.75
CA GLU A 71 -4.69 -19.17 -4.76
C GLU A 71 -5.47 -18.12 -3.98
N GLY A 72 -4.88 -17.66 -2.87
CA GLY A 72 -5.52 -16.64 -2.05
C GLY A 72 -4.63 -16.02 -1.00
N PHE A 73 -5.03 -14.84 -0.51
CA PHE A 73 -4.37 -14.17 0.60
C PHE A 73 -5.31 -13.31 1.43
N GLU A 74 -4.96 -13.18 2.70
CA GLU A 74 -5.49 -12.19 3.63
C GLU A 74 -4.36 -11.27 4.07
N TYR A 75 -4.57 -9.97 3.97
CA TYR A 75 -3.53 -8.98 4.20
C TYR A 75 -4.04 -7.82 5.04
N ALA A 76 -3.32 -7.45 6.08
CA ALA A 76 -3.62 -6.33 6.95
C ALA A 76 -2.48 -5.31 6.96
N CYS A 77 -2.83 -4.04 6.74
CA CYS A 77 -1.96 -2.88 6.84
C CYS A 77 -2.45 -2.00 7.99
N VAL A 78 -1.75 -2.03 9.13
CA VAL A 78 -2.19 -1.32 10.34
C VAL A 78 -1.07 -0.47 10.89
N GLY A 79 -1.31 0.84 11.02
CA GLY A 79 -0.27 1.75 11.45
C GLY A 79 -0.74 2.88 12.34
N ARG A 80 0.22 3.44 13.09
CA ARG A 80 0.06 4.62 13.92
C ARG A 80 1.32 5.48 13.81
N ASP A 81 1.14 6.75 13.45
CA ASP A 81 2.23 7.70 13.32
C ASP A 81 1.81 9.11 13.71
N ARG A 82 2.80 10.00 13.85
CA ARG A 82 2.60 11.44 13.92
C ARG A 82 2.46 11.97 12.49
N TRP A 83 1.27 12.36 12.12
CA TRP A 83 1.03 12.76 10.75
C TRP A 83 1.40 14.23 10.51
N THR A 84 2.13 14.46 9.43
CA THR A 84 2.33 15.79 8.88
C THR A 84 1.05 16.27 8.19
N PHE A 85 0.90 17.58 7.99
CA PHE A 85 -0.26 18.10 7.27
C PHE A 85 -0.44 17.52 5.87
N PRO A 86 0.61 17.36 5.02
CA PRO A 86 0.46 16.70 3.72
C PRO A 86 -0.03 15.26 3.82
N SER A 87 0.49 14.47 4.77
CA SER A 87 0.04 13.08 4.98
C SER A 87 -1.41 13.01 5.44
N ALA A 88 -1.81 13.85 6.38
CA ALA A 88 -3.19 13.92 6.84
C ALA A 88 -4.15 14.42 5.75
N TRP A 89 -3.68 15.32 4.89
CA TRP A 89 -4.43 15.81 3.74
C TRP A 89 -4.64 14.69 2.69
N ASP A 90 -3.60 13.94 2.36
CA ASP A 90 -3.68 12.78 1.46
C ASP A 90 -4.64 11.71 2.02
N ILE A 91 -4.65 11.48 3.34
CA ILE A 91 -5.59 10.56 3.98
C ILE A 91 -7.03 11.10 3.93
N ALA A 92 -7.25 12.39 4.24
CA ALA A 92 -8.58 13.01 4.15
C ALA A 92 -9.13 12.93 2.72
N TRP A 93 -8.28 13.19 1.73
CA TRP A 93 -8.61 13.03 0.32
C TRP A 93 -8.91 11.57 -0.02
N GLY A 94 -8.08 10.63 0.43
CA GLY A 94 -8.25 9.19 0.24
C GLY A 94 -9.54 8.67 0.87
N VAL A 95 -9.89 9.09 2.08
CA VAL A 95 -11.15 8.74 2.76
C VAL A 95 -12.38 9.15 1.93
N GLY A 96 -12.30 10.30 1.25
CA GLY A 96 -13.35 10.78 0.36
C GLY A 96 -13.41 10.04 -0.98
N ASN A 97 -12.27 9.57 -1.46
CA ASN A 97 -12.10 8.98 -2.78
C ASN A 97 -11.82 7.46 -2.74
N ILE A 98 -11.98 6.79 -1.59
CA ILE A 98 -11.88 5.33 -1.53
C ILE A 98 -12.88 4.73 -2.52
N GLY A 99 -12.34 4.09 -3.57
CA GLY A 99 -13.13 3.47 -4.61
C GLY A 99 -13.85 4.46 -5.54
N ASN A 100 -13.38 5.71 -5.70
CA ASN A 100 -14.11 6.73 -6.47
C ASN A 100 -15.61 6.79 -6.13
N GLY A 101 -15.96 6.60 -4.85
CA GLY A 101 -17.34 6.43 -4.39
C GLY A 101 -17.85 5.00 -4.44
N GLU A 102 -17.05 4.05 -4.94
CA GLU A 102 -17.37 2.63 -4.89
C GLU A 102 -17.18 2.05 -3.48
N ALA A 103 -17.91 0.97 -3.21
CA ALA A 103 -17.76 0.21 -1.99
C ALA A 103 -16.40 -0.54 -1.97
N PRO A 104 -15.81 -0.81 -0.78
CA PRO A 104 -14.57 -1.56 -0.68
C PRO A 104 -14.62 -2.90 -1.40
N VAL A 105 -13.62 -3.17 -2.23
CA VAL A 105 -13.53 -4.38 -3.08
C VAL A 105 -12.81 -5.52 -2.36
N TYR A 106 -13.19 -6.75 -2.68
CA TYR A 106 -12.50 -8.00 -2.34
C TYR A 106 -12.80 -9.07 -3.40
N TYR A 107 -12.06 -10.16 -3.40
CA TYR A 107 -12.27 -11.29 -4.32
C TYR A 107 -12.60 -12.55 -3.54
N GLU A 108 -13.61 -13.27 -4.02
CA GLU A 108 -14.07 -14.52 -3.46
C GLU A 108 -14.51 -15.46 -4.59
N GLN A 109 -13.96 -16.66 -4.63
CA GLN A 109 -14.20 -17.64 -5.70
C GLN A 109 -13.92 -17.09 -7.12
N GLY A 110 -12.89 -16.24 -7.25
CA GLY A 110 -12.53 -15.59 -8.52
C GLY A 110 -13.44 -14.43 -8.93
N VAL A 111 -14.44 -14.09 -8.13
CA VAL A 111 -15.41 -13.02 -8.42
C VAL A 111 -15.06 -11.77 -7.64
N ARG A 112 -14.97 -10.62 -8.34
CA ARG A 112 -14.85 -9.30 -7.73
C ARG A 112 -16.15 -8.95 -7.01
N ARG A 113 -16.08 -8.73 -5.72
CA ARG A 113 -17.21 -8.36 -4.86
C ARG A 113 -16.99 -7.02 -4.18
N GLN A 114 -18.07 -6.40 -3.74
CA GLN A 114 -18.05 -5.16 -2.98
C GLN A 114 -18.71 -5.36 -1.61
N ALA A 115 -18.12 -4.79 -0.57
CA ALA A 115 -18.68 -4.82 0.78
C ALA A 115 -19.33 -3.47 1.11
N GLY A 116 -20.51 -3.50 1.72
CA GLY A 116 -21.10 -2.29 2.29
C GLY A 116 -20.15 -1.69 3.36
N LEU A 117 -20.18 -0.37 3.54
CA LEU A 117 -19.26 0.34 4.44
C LEU A 117 -19.28 -0.22 5.87
N LEU A 118 -20.46 -0.50 6.42
CA LEU A 118 -20.63 -1.08 7.76
C LEU A 118 -20.21 -2.55 7.84
N ALA A 119 -20.37 -3.30 6.75
CA ALA A 119 -19.97 -4.70 6.65
C ALA A 119 -18.47 -4.88 6.32
N SER A 120 -17.74 -3.80 6.08
CA SER A 120 -16.32 -3.83 5.75
C SER A 120 -15.42 -4.03 6.98
N GLY A 121 -15.94 -3.79 8.19
CA GLY A 121 -15.21 -3.89 9.44
C GLY A 121 -15.08 -5.32 9.96
N ARG A 122 -13.88 -5.71 10.39
CA ARG A 122 -13.59 -7.02 10.97
C ARG A 122 -12.63 -6.89 12.14
N ARG A 123 -12.82 -7.70 13.18
CA ARG A 123 -11.82 -7.89 14.25
C ARG A 123 -10.80 -8.94 13.82
N MET A 124 -9.52 -8.58 13.88
CA MET A 124 -8.40 -9.45 13.56
C MET A 124 -7.45 -9.56 14.75
N ASP A 125 -6.93 -10.75 14.99
CA ASP A 125 -5.85 -10.99 15.92
C ASP A 125 -4.53 -10.88 15.15
N LEU A 126 -3.85 -9.74 15.35
CA LEU A 126 -2.58 -9.41 14.71
C LEU A 126 -1.41 -9.68 15.67
N PRO A 127 -0.19 -9.91 15.17
CA PRO A 127 0.97 -10.07 16.05
C PRO A 127 1.22 -8.85 16.93
N ALA A 128 2.01 -9.04 18.01
CA ALA A 128 2.54 -7.92 18.76
C ALA A 128 3.37 -6.99 17.84
N PRO A 129 3.34 -5.69 18.06
CA PRO A 129 2.74 -4.95 19.17
C PRO A 129 1.29 -4.48 18.91
N VAL A 130 0.65 -4.89 17.79
CA VAL A 130 -0.70 -4.43 17.42
C VAL A 130 -1.78 -5.14 18.25
N GLY A 131 -1.72 -6.48 18.34
CA GLY A 131 -2.71 -7.28 19.04
C GLY A 131 -4.08 -7.27 18.35
N ARG A 132 -5.12 -7.53 19.11
CA ARG A 132 -6.50 -7.59 18.60
C ARG A 132 -7.00 -6.21 18.19
N HIS A 133 -7.30 -6.03 16.90
CA HIS A 133 -7.67 -4.74 16.36
C HIS A 133 -8.81 -4.83 15.35
N THR A 134 -9.61 -3.76 15.22
CA THR A 134 -10.64 -3.66 14.18
C THR A 134 -9.99 -3.09 12.92
N VAL A 135 -10.16 -3.78 11.80
CA VAL A 135 -9.68 -3.37 10.48
C VAL A 135 -10.85 -3.26 9.52
N PHE A 136 -10.67 -2.48 8.45
CA PHE A 136 -11.67 -2.28 7.42
C PHE A 136 -11.14 -2.71 6.07
N ARG A 137 -11.98 -3.22 5.17
CA ARG A 137 -11.57 -3.57 3.81
C ARG A 137 -10.97 -2.36 3.11
N LEU A 138 -9.78 -2.56 2.54
CA LEU A 138 -9.00 -1.51 1.89
C LEU A 138 -8.14 -2.11 0.77
N MET A 139 -8.77 -2.55 -0.30
CA MET A 139 -8.03 -3.01 -1.47
C MET A 139 -7.85 -1.86 -2.46
N ARG A 140 -6.59 -1.53 -2.75
CA ARG A 140 -6.22 -0.48 -3.71
C ARG A 140 -6.09 -1.06 -5.12
N ASP A 141 -6.22 -0.20 -6.12
CA ASP A 141 -6.21 -0.56 -7.54
C ASP A 141 -4.99 -1.41 -7.95
N ASP A 142 -3.82 -1.14 -7.37
CA ASP A 142 -2.60 -1.88 -7.69
C ASP A 142 -2.66 -3.35 -7.25
N LEU A 143 -3.25 -3.59 -6.06
CA LEU A 143 -3.49 -4.97 -5.59
C LEU A 143 -4.66 -5.64 -6.32
N GLN A 144 -5.71 -4.88 -6.69
CA GLN A 144 -6.78 -5.43 -7.53
C GLN A 144 -6.20 -5.96 -8.85
N ARG A 145 -5.38 -5.14 -9.51
CA ARG A 145 -4.71 -5.53 -10.75
C ARG A 145 -3.80 -6.75 -10.57
N PHE A 146 -3.01 -6.80 -9.50
CA PHE A 146 -2.19 -7.96 -9.19
C PHE A 146 -3.03 -9.23 -9.02
N VAL A 147 -4.18 -9.15 -8.32
CA VAL A 147 -5.11 -10.27 -8.16
C VAL A 147 -5.66 -10.74 -9.50
N GLU A 148 -6.11 -9.82 -10.34
CA GLU A 148 -6.70 -10.09 -11.66
C GLU A 148 -5.68 -10.68 -12.62
N GLU A 149 -4.50 -10.07 -12.76
CA GLU A 149 -3.41 -10.54 -13.63
C GLU A 149 -2.84 -11.90 -13.20
N SER A 150 -2.85 -12.18 -11.89
CA SER A 150 -2.34 -13.45 -11.35
C SER A 150 -3.41 -14.55 -11.25
N GLY A 151 -4.68 -14.26 -11.56
CA GLY A 151 -5.79 -15.20 -11.45
C GLY A 151 -6.04 -15.70 -10.02
N ILE A 152 -5.81 -14.84 -9.03
CA ILE A 152 -5.99 -15.19 -7.61
C ILE A 152 -7.49 -15.24 -7.29
N SER A 153 -7.94 -16.35 -6.74
CA SER A 153 -9.38 -16.58 -6.49
C SER A 153 -9.89 -15.94 -5.21
N GLU A 154 -9.04 -15.74 -4.20
CA GLU A 154 -9.43 -15.17 -2.93
C GLU A 154 -8.43 -14.08 -2.51
N ALA A 155 -8.92 -12.85 -2.31
CA ALA A 155 -8.10 -11.75 -1.88
C ALA A 155 -8.85 -10.80 -0.95
N HIS A 156 -8.38 -10.73 0.29
CA HIS A 156 -8.95 -9.88 1.33
C HIS A 156 -7.87 -8.95 1.87
N VAL A 157 -8.01 -7.66 1.59
CA VAL A 157 -7.07 -6.64 2.07
C VAL A 157 -7.79 -5.74 3.07
N TYR A 158 -7.14 -5.51 4.18
CA TYR A 158 -7.63 -4.70 5.27
C TYR A 158 -6.64 -3.62 5.65
N GLY A 159 -7.15 -2.50 6.10
CA GLY A 159 -6.34 -1.42 6.66
C GLY A 159 -7.05 -0.73 7.80
N ASN A 160 -6.29 -0.14 8.68
CA ASN A 160 -6.78 0.82 9.67
C ASN A 160 -5.62 1.58 10.32
N ASN A 161 -5.98 2.70 10.94
CA ASN A 161 -5.09 3.35 11.88
C ASN A 161 -5.11 2.61 13.22
N TRP A 162 -3.93 2.39 13.77
CA TRP A 162 -3.78 1.79 15.09
C TRP A 162 -4.02 2.84 16.18
N GLY A 163 -5.21 3.46 16.14
CA GLY A 163 -5.64 4.47 17.08
C GLY A 163 -7.15 4.73 16.99
N ARG A 164 -7.79 4.88 18.12
CA ARG A 164 -9.24 5.07 18.19
C ARG A 164 -9.68 6.46 17.72
N TRP A 165 -8.88 7.48 18.01
CA TRP A 165 -9.23 8.87 17.71
C TRP A 165 -9.10 9.17 16.21
N VAL A 166 -8.05 8.68 15.57
CA VAL A 166 -7.91 8.80 14.12
C VAL A 166 -9.02 8.04 13.40
N THR A 167 -9.35 6.82 13.85
CA THR A 167 -10.44 6.04 13.27
C THR A 167 -11.77 6.80 13.40
N LEU A 168 -12.07 7.37 14.56
CA LEU A 168 -13.26 8.18 14.76
C LEU A 168 -13.28 9.43 13.86
N ALA A 169 -12.15 10.15 13.79
CA ALA A 169 -12.01 11.35 12.95
C ALA A 169 -12.23 11.04 11.47
N THR A 170 -11.65 9.94 10.96
CA THR A 170 -11.81 9.54 9.56
C THR A 170 -13.24 9.12 9.23
N VAL A 171 -13.93 8.41 10.16
CA VAL A 171 -15.35 8.08 10.02
C VAL A 171 -16.20 9.34 9.99
N LEU A 172 -15.97 10.29 10.90
CA LEU A 172 -16.70 11.57 10.92
C LEU A 172 -16.48 12.38 9.64
N VAL A 173 -15.24 12.49 9.16
CA VAL A 173 -14.90 13.16 7.90
C VAL A 173 -15.67 12.55 6.73
N ARG A 174 -15.76 11.21 6.69
CA ARG A 174 -16.48 10.51 5.64
C ARG A 174 -17.99 10.73 5.72
N LEU A 175 -18.58 10.56 6.88
CA LEU A 175 -20.03 10.71 7.09
C LEU A 175 -20.49 12.16 6.84
N ALA A 176 -19.69 13.15 7.24
CA ALA A 176 -20.00 14.56 7.05
C ALA A 176 -19.68 15.08 5.63
N GLY A 177 -19.06 14.26 4.77
CA GLY A 177 -18.66 14.70 3.42
C GLY A 177 -17.63 15.83 3.42
N TRP A 178 -16.76 15.89 4.46
CA TRP A 178 -15.77 16.97 4.63
C TRP A 178 -14.52 16.80 3.77
N TYR A 179 -14.71 16.42 2.52
CA TYR A 179 -13.63 16.23 1.53
C TYR A 179 -13.96 16.85 0.16
N GLY A 180 -15.16 17.41 -0.02
CA GLY A 180 -15.61 17.88 -1.33
C GLY A 180 -15.01 19.23 -1.79
N THR A 181 -14.26 19.95 -0.93
CA THR A 181 -13.56 21.19 -1.27
C THR A 181 -12.20 21.26 -0.60
N GLU A 182 -11.24 22.00 -1.18
CA GLU A 182 -9.91 22.18 -0.60
C GLU A 182 -9.95 22.72 0.85
N ARG A 183 -10.86 23.66 1.12
CA ARG A 183 -11.04 24.21 2.47
C ARG A 183 -11.49 23.13 3.46
N ARG A 184 -12.46 22.28 3.08
CA ARG A 184 -12.94 21.16 3.91
C ARG A 184 -11.86 20.10 4.09
N LEU A 185 -11.13 19.76 3.03
CA LEU A 185 -9.99 18.86 3.11
C LEU A 185 -8.93 19.36 4.08
N ALA A 186 -8.58 20.64 4.03
CA ALA A 186 -7.62 21.24 4.97
C ALA A 186 -8.11 21.18 6.43
N GLN A 187 -9.43 21.39 6.67
CA GLN A 187 -10.02 21.26 7.99
C GLN A 187 -9.98 19.80 8.49
N SER A 188 -10.34 18.86 7.62
CA SER A 188 -10.28 17.43 7.90
C SER A 188 -8.86 16.96 8.19
N ALA A 189 -7.87 17.41 7.43
CA ALA A 189 -6.47 17.12 7.69
C ALA A 189 -6.04 17.58 9.09
N ARG A 190 -6.40 18.81 9.51
CA ARG A 190 -6.10 19.29 10.85
C ARG A 190 -6.80 18.50 11.95
N LEU A 191 -8.06 18.09 11.74
CA LEU A 191 -8.79 17.23 12.67
C LEU A 191 -8.09 15.87 12.83
N ILE A 192 -7.72 15.25 11.71
CA ILE A 192 -7.04 13.96 11.66
C ILE A 192 -5.66 14.05 12.33
N MET A 193 -4.90 15.12 12.11
CA MET A 193 -3.62 15.36 12.81
C MET A 193 -3.78 15.43 14.31
N ARG A 194 -4.73 16.22 14.81
CA ARG A 194 -5.01 16.32 16.25
C ARG A 194 -5.43 14.98 16.85
N ALA A 195 -6.24 14.22 16.13
CA ALA A 195 -6.62 12.87 16.51
C ALA A 195 -5.40 11.93 16.59
N ALA A 196 -4.48 12.01 15.61
CA ALA A 196 -3.24 11.25 15.62
C ALA A 196 -2.34 11.62 16.80
N GLU A 197 -2.22 12.90 17.12
CA GLU A 197 -1.47 13.36 18.32
C GLU A 197 -2.05 12.78 19.61
N LEU A 198 -3.39 12.70 19.74
CA LEU A 198 -4.04 12.06 20.88
C LEU A 198 -3.75 10.56 20.94
N ASP A 199 -3.78 9.86 19.81
CA ASP A 199 -3.47 8.44 19.74
C ASP A 199 -1.99 8.14 19.99
N MET A 200 -1.11 9.12 19.77
CA MET A 200 0.34 9.01 19.98
C MET A 200 0.79 9.29 21.41
N ARG A 201 -0.07 9.82 22.28
CA ARG A 201 0.31 10.14 23.67
C ARG A 201 0.81 8.91 24.42
N GLY A 202 2.09 8.93 24.84
CA GLY A 202 2.74 7.82 25.54
C GLY A 202 2.92 6.54 24.72
N ARG A 203 2.84 6.61 23.40
CA ARG A 203 2.90 5.45 22.52
C ARG A 203 3.96 5.65 21.43
N LYS A 204 4.56 4.54 20.97
CA LYS A 204 5.52 4.53 19.87
C LYS A 204 4.80 4.51 18.51
N THR A 205 5.46 5.05 17.50
CA THR A 205 5.10 4.88 16.10
C THR A 205 5.22 3.42 15.68
N GLY A 206 4.54 3.04 14.61
CA GLY A 206 4.70 1.73 14.02
C GLY A 206 3.70 1.46 12.92
N PHE A 207 4.11 0.68 11.95
CA PHE A 207 3.28 0.22 10.85
C PHE A 207 3.54 -1.26 10.58
N MET A 208 2.49 -2.05 10.58
CA MET A 208 2.54 -3.48 10.38
C MET A 208 1.94 -3.86 9.03
N LEU A 209 2.68 -4.62 8.28
CA LEU A 209 2.22 -5.36 7.11
C LEU A 209 2.15 -6.83 7.52
N HIS A 210 0.94 -7.38 7.65
CA HIS A 210 0.71 -8.76 8.05
C HIS A 210 -0.04 -9.51 6.95
N LEU A 211 0.66 -10.42 6.31
CA LEU A 211 0.19 -11.17 5.16
C LEU A 211 0.11 -12.66 5.49
N ARG A 212 -1.03 -13.26 5.19
CA ARG A 212 -1.24 -14.70 5.12
C ARG A 212 -1.52 -15.04 3.66
N MET A 213 -0.82 -16.00 3.09
CA MET A 213 -0.93 -16.35 1.67
C MET A 213 -0.89 -17.86 1.51
N ARG A 214 -1.70 -18.38 0.58
CA ARG A 214 -1.75 -19.79 0.22
C ARG A 214 -1.67 -19.97 -1.29
N GLY A 215 -1.21 -21.14 -1.69
CA GLY A 215 -1.06 -21.52 -3.08
C GLY A 215 -0.29 -22.82 -3.21
N THR A 216 0.43 -22.97 -4.30
CA THR A 216 1.27 -24.15 -4.56
C THR A 216 2.72 -23.76 -4.79
N LEU A 217 3.63 -24.65 -4.35
CA LEU A 217 5.05 -24.58 -4.68
C LEU A 217 5.50 -25.98 -5.09
N ARG A 218 6.06 -26.12 -6.30
CA ARG A 218 6.44 -27.41 -6.90
C ARG A 218 5.30 -28.42 -6.88
N GLY A 219 4.09 -27.95 -7.20
CA GLY A 219 2.87 -28.75 -7.20
C GLY A 219 2.32 -29.14 -5.83
N GLN A 220 2.97 -28.75 -4.73
CA GLN A 220 2.51 -29.05 -3.38
C GLN A 220 1.79 -27.86 -2.75
N PRO A 221 0.66 -28.08 -2.04
CA PRO A 221 0.00 -27.02 -1.28
C PRO A 221 0.93 -26.36 -0.27
N ARG A 222 0.89 -25.06 -0.19
CA ARG A 222 1.70 -24.28 0.73
C ARG A 222 0.92 -23.12 1.30
N SER A 223 1.11 -22.84 2.59
CA SER A 223 0.60 -21.65 3.26
C SER A 223 1.72 -20.99 4.05
N VAL A 224 1.79 -19.68 3.99
CA VAL A 224 2.79 -18.89 4.71
C VAL A 224 2.15 -17.71 5.42
N VAL A 225 2.76 -17.33 6.55
CA VAL A 225 2.54 -16.02 7.19
C VAL A 225 3.83 -15.21 7.05
N ARG A 226 3.68 -13.93 6.70
CA ARG A 226 4.79 -12.98 6.65
C ARG A 226 4.36 -11.68 7.29
N THR A 227 5.16 -11.20 8.20
CA THR A 227 4.93 -9.94 8.90
C THR A 227 6.15 -9.06 8.77
N LEU A 228 5.96 -7.84 8.35
CA LEU A 228 6.97 -6.79 8.34
C LEU A 228 6.48 -5.66 9.25
N PHE A 229 7.27 -5.29 10.25
CA PHE A 229 6.97 -4.18 11.15
C PHE A 229 7.96 -3.04 10.92
N LEU A 230 7.43 -1.84 10.76
CA LEU A 230 8.17 -0.61 10.52
C LEU A 230 7.99 0.30 11.74
N GLU A 231 9.08 0.68 12.40
CA GLU A 231 9.03 1.56 13.57
C GLU A 231 8.78 3.02 13.19
N ASP A 232 9.29 3.45 12.03
CA ASP A 232 9.20 4.82 11.52
C ASP A 232 8.76 4.78 10.05
N THR A 233 7.53 5.26 9.79
CA THR A 233 6.93 5.24 8.46
C THR A 233 7.58 6.25 7.52
N TYR A 234 8.02 7.40 8.01
CA TYR A 234 8.67 8.43 7.18
C TYR A 234 10.06 8.01 6.75
N ARG A 235 10.85 7.43 7.66
CA ARG A 235 12.14 6.84 7.34
C ARG A 235 12.00 5.72 6.31
N ALA A 236 11.05 4.81 6.52
CA ALA A 236 10.81 3.72 5.58
C ALA A 236 10.29 4.22 4.21
N THR A 237 9.44 5.27 4.17
CA THR A 237 9.02 5.91 2.92
C THR A 237 10.20 6.51 2.17
N GLY A 238 11.06 7.26 2.86
CA GLY A 238 12.28 7.82 2.27
C GLY A 238 13.23 6.74 1.76
N LEU A 239 13.37 5.64 2.49
CA LEU A 239 14.15 4.49 2.08
C LEU A 239 13.58 3.83 0.81
N CYS A 240 12.27 3.63 0.72
CA CYS A 240 11.63 3.10 -0.49
C CYS A 240 11.96 3.96 -1.71
N ALA A 241 11.82 5.29 -1.59
CA ALA A 241 12.14 6.21 -2.67
C ALA A 241 13.64 6.19 -3.03
N ALA A 242 14.54 6.13 -2.05
CA ALA A 242 15.98 6.04 -2.28
C ALA A 242 16.40 4.75 -2.97
N ILE A 243 15.84 3.60 -2.57
CA ILE A 243 16.06 2.31 -3.24
C ILE A 243 15.56 2.37 -4.68
N GLY A 244 14.37 2.92 -4.92
CA GLY A 244 13.83 3.08 -6.27
C GLY A 244 14.72 3.94 -7.15
N ALA A 245 15.21 5.07 -6.63
CA ALA A 245 16.14 5.94 -7.35
C ALA A 245 17.46 5.23 -7.67
N ARG A 246 18.00 4.46 -6.73
CA ARG A 246 19.19 3.64 -6.93
C ARG A 246 18.99 2.60 -8.02
N LEU A 247 17.92 1.81 -7.96
CA LEU A 247 17.62 0.77 -8.97
C LEU A 247 17.41 1.38 -10.36
N ALA A 248 16.75 2.54 -10.45
CA ALA A 248 16.62 3.25 -11.71
C ALA A 248 17.99 3.68 -12.27
N ALA A 249 18.90 4.19 -11.43
CA ALA A 249 20.24 4.60 -11.83
C ALA A 249 21.15 3.40 -12.18
N GLU A 250 20.94 2.23 -11.56
CA GLU A 250 21.66 0.98 -11.83
C GLU A 250 21.19 0.27 -13.11
N GLY A 251 20.23 0.84 -13.85
CA GLY A 251 19.82 0.33 -15.16
C GLY A 251 18.54 -0.50 -15.16
N MET A 252 17.61 -0.22 -14.23
CA MET A 252 16.26 -0.78 -14.31
C MET A 252 15.66 -0.50 -15.69
N GLU A 253 14.85 -1.44 -16.19
CA GLU A 253 14.15 -1.32 -17.47
C GLU A 253 13.47 0.06 -17.63
N PRO A 254 13.71 0.75 -18.76
CA PRO A 254 13.10 2.05 -19.01
C PRO A 254 11.60 1.94 -19.23
N ASP A 255 10.81 2.44 -18.30
CA ASP A 255 9.33 2.52 -18.41
C ASP A 255 8.73 3.32 -17.24
N VAL A 256 7.41 3.32 -17.17
CA VAL A 256 6.61 3.83 -16.05
C VAL A 256 6.04 2.66 -15.26
N PHE A 257 6.42 2.55 -14.01
CA PHE A 257 5.96 1.49 -13.10
C PHE A 257 5.28 2.07 -11.85
N ARG A 258 4.28 1.38 -11.34
CA ARG A 258 3.85 1.48 -9.96
C ARG A 258 4.60 0.46 -9.11
N ALA A 259 4.61 0.63 -7.79
CA ALA A 259 5.34 -0.26 -6.88
C ALA A 259 5.02 -1.76 -7.10
N ALA A 260 3.74 -2.11 -7.23
CA ALA A 260 3.31 -3.50 -7.47
C ALA A 260 3.75 -4.05 -8.84
N GLN A 261 4.06 -3.18 -9.81
CA GLN A 261 4.48 -3.53 -11.17
C GLN A 261 6.00 -3.53 -11.35
N MET A 262 6.75 -3.32 -10.27
CA MET A 262 8.21 -3.31 -10.32
C MET A 262 8.74 -4.61 -10.93
N PRO A 263 9.65 -4.55 -11.93
CA PRO A 263 10.15 -5.74 -12.62
C PRO A 263 10.83 -6.73 -11.67
N ASP A 264 11.68 -6.25 -10.76
CA ASP A 264 12.37 -7.05 -9.76
C ASP A 264 12.04 -6.60 -8.33
N PRO A 265 10.91 -7.06 -7.75
CA PRO A 265 10.58 -6.80 -6.35
C PRO A 265 11.55 -7.47 -5.38
N GLN A 266 12.26 -8.51 -5.82
CA GLN A 266 13.24 -9.22 -4.97
C GLN A 266 14.49 -8.36 -4.80
N ALA A 267 15.00 -7.71 -5.85
CA ALA A 267 16.09 -6.75 -5.73
C ALA A 267 15.74 -5.61 -4.79
N PHE A 268 14.55 -5.02 -4.96
CA PHE A 268 14.07 -3.98 -4.06
C PHE A 268 14.05 -4.45 -2.60
N MET A 269 13.44 -5.59 -2.33
CA MET A 269 13.33 -6.11 -0.96
C MET A 269 14.68 -6.51 -0.38
N ARG A 270 15.63 -7.01 -1.16
CA ARG A 270 17.02 -7.25 -0.68
C ARG A 270 17.65 -5.96 -0.14
N HIS A 271 17.57 -4.86 -0.89
CA HIS A 271 18.08 -3.56 -0.44
C HIS A 271 17.35 -3.05 0.79
N PHE A 272 16.02 -3.23 0.83
CA PHE A 272 15.20 -2.79 1.96
C PHE A 272 15.55 -3.55 3.26
N LEU A 273 15.63 -4.87 3.18
CA LEU A 273 15.94 -5.72 4.33
C LEU A 273 17.40 -5.56 4.81
N ALA A 274 18.32 -5.23 3.90
CA ALA A 274 19.72 -4.91 4.25
C ALA A 274 19.84 -3.66 5.16
N GLN A 275 18.79 -2.86 5.30
CA GLN A 275 18.74 -1.74 6.23
C GLN A 275 18.28 -2.12 7.65
N GLY A 276 18.25 -3.41 7.96
CA GLY A 276 17.91 -3.93 9.30
C GLY A 276 16.41 -4.24 9.50
N TYR A 277 15.58 -4.12 8.46
CA TYR A 277 14.20 -4.59 8.53
C TYR A 277 14.15 -6.11 8.42
N VAL A 278 13.24 -6.73 9.18
CA VAL A 278 13.10 -8.18 9.24
C VAL A 278 11.69 -8.61 8.92
N ILE A 279 11.56 -9.56 8.00
CA ILE A 279 10.30 -10.26 7.76
C ILE A 279 10.26 -11.46 8.71
N THR A 280 9.28 -11.46 9.60
CA THR A 280 9.01 -12.57 10.52
C THR A 280 7.90 -13.47 9.99
N GLY A 281 7.74 -14.64 10.60
CA GLY A 281 6.72 -15.63 10.23
C GLY A 281 7.32 -16.89 9.60
N GLY A 282 6.48 -17.83 9.21
CA GLY A 282 6.88 -19.15 8.75
C GLY A 282 5.85 -19.80 7.82
N ALA A 283 6.04 -21.10 7.58
CA ALA A 283 5.01 -21.96 7.01
C ALA A 283 3.88 -22.15 8.04
N LEU A 284 2.64 -22.17 7.58
CA LEU A 284 1.50 -22.57 8.41
C LEU A 284 1.23 -24.06 8.18
N PRO A 285 1.18 -24.87 9.24
CA PRO A 285 0.67 -26.24 9.12
C PRO A 285 -0.85 -26.21 8.93
N GLY A 286 -1.35 -27.01 7.96
CA GLY A 286 -2.77 -27.25 7.77
C GLY A 286 -3.49 -26.33 6.77
N GLU A 287 -4.69 -26.75 6.41
CA GLU A 287 -5.60 -25.97 5.58
C GLU A 287 -6.10 -24.74 6.34
N TRP A 288 -6.15 -23.63 5.65
CA TRP A 288 -6.88 -22.46 6.13
C TRP A 288 -8.35 -22.83 6.25
N GLY A 289 -8.90 -22.76 7.44
CA GLY A 289 -10.34 -22.68 7.59
C GLY A 289 -10.86 -21.52 6.72
N ARG A 290 -12.05 -21.66 6.14
CA ARG A 290 -12.69 -20.62 5.31
C ARG A 290 -12.57 -19.27 6.00
N LEU A 291 -12.05 -18.30 5.27
CA LEU A 291 -11.86 -16.91 5.71
C LEU A 291 -13.18 -16.23 6.01
#